data_18fdd0cfdf0cf01653330c575f1876b2
#
_entry.id   18fdd0cfdf0cf01653330c575f1876b2
#
_cell.length_a   1.000
_cell.length_b   1.000
_cell.length_c   1.000
_cell.angle_alpha   90.00
_cell.angle_beta   90.00
_cell.angle_gamma   90.00
#
_symmetry.space_group_name_H-M   'P 1'
#
loop_
_entity.id
_entity.type
_entity.pdbx_description
1 polymer ?
#
loop_
_entity_poly.entity_id
_entity_poly.type
_entity_poly.pdbx_seq_one_letter_code
_entity_poly.pdbx_strand_id
1 'polypeptide(L)'
;MTSLIELQDYGDPRLDVFARLNETQLRHYYEPNGGLFIAESPKVAERALSAGIEPVAALVDRREAEGEAREILGKLVDIPILTGGAEALRNLTNIPMTRGLLVCFKRPELKSVQEITEGCRRIAVLENVTNPTNVGAIFRSAAALGMDAVLLNKACSDPFYRRASRVAMGTTFQVPWTYADNDHYIDYIKELGFRTAAMALRRDTVSIRDPKLKALEKLAIVLGAEGDGLSDETIDSCDYTIKIPMAHGVDSLNVAACSAVAFWELSSAT
;
A
#
# COMPACT_ATOMS: atom_id res chain seq x y z
N MET A 1 -12.71 -18.73 24.11
CA MET A 1 -12.38 -17.35 24.53
C MET A 1 -10.89 -17.18 24.36
N THR A 2 -10.47 -16.23 23.54
CA THR A 2 -9.04 -15.94 23.34
C THR A 2 -8.48 -15.38 24.64
N SER A 3 -7.50 -16.04 25.27
CA SER A 3 -6.94 -15.57 26.54
C SER A 3 -5.96 -14.43 26.27
N LEU A 4 -6.21 -13.28 26.89
CA LEU A 4 -5.27 -12.16 26.91
C LEU A 4 -4.11 -12.50 27.85
N ILE A 5 -2.88 -12.27 27.38
CA ILE A 5 -1.66 -12.45 28.15
C ILE A 5 -1.23 -11.09 28.69
N GLU A 6 -1.43 -10.86 29.99
CA GLU A 6 -0.99 -9.63 30.65
C GLU A 6 0.53 -9.58 30.72
N LEU A 7 1.11 -8.50 30.19
CA LEU A 7 2.55 -8.26 30.22
C LEU A 7 3.00 -7.92 31.64
N GLN A 8 3.86 -8.76 32.21
CA GLN A 8 4.52 -8.52 33.51
C GLN A 8 5.91 -7.90 33.31
N ASP A 9 6.56 -8.23 32.18
CA ASP A 9 7.89 -7.73 31.83
C ASP A 9 7.85 -7.19 30.40
N TYR A 10 8.29 -5.96 30.21
CA TYR A 10 8.43 -5.33 28.91
C TYR A 10 9.71 -5.77 28.16
N GLY A 11 10.56 -6.59 28.81
CA GLY A 11 11.65 -7.32 28.17
C GLY A 11 11.23 -8.57 27.42
N ASP A 12 9.96 -8.97 27.47
CA ASP A 12 9.44 -10.18 26.82
C ASP A 12 9.78 -10.22 25.34
N PRO A 13 10.46 -11.30 24.84
CA PRO A 13 10.84 -11.43 23.42
C PRO A 13 9.66 -11.41 22.44
N ARG A 14 8.46 -11.78 22.89
CA ARG A 14 7.25 -11.74 22.05
C ARG A 14 6.87 -10.32 21.63
N LEU A 15 7.42 -9.30 22.31
CA LEU A 15 7.25 -7.90 21.98
C LEU A 15 8.18 -7.40 20.88
N ASP A 16 9.20 -8.17 20.50
CA ASP A 16 10.23 -7.71 19.57
C ASP A 16 9.64 -7.26 18.23
N VAL A 17 8.70 -8.03 17.69
CA VAL A 17 8.03 -7.70 16.42
C VAL A 17 7.24 -6.38 16.47
N PHE A 18 6.80 -5.93 17.65
CA PHE A 18 6.02 -4.69 17.82
C PHE A 18 6.87 -3.48 18.21
N ALA A 19 8.00 -3.70 18.86
CA ALA A 19 8.72 -2.66 19.58
C ALA A 19 10.17 -2.47 19.15
N ARG A 20 10.88 -3.55 18.81
CA ARG A 20 12.33 -3.55 18.63
C ARG A 20 12.77 -3.74 17.18
N LEU A 21 11.94 -4.40 16.36
CA LEU A 21 12.23 -4.62 14.94
C LEU A 21 11.68 -3.48 14.10
N ASN A 22 12.51 -2.93 13.23
CA ASN A 22 12.06 -1.98 12.22
C ASN A 22 11.38 -2.69 11.03
N GLU A 23 10.76 -1.93 10.15
CA GLU A 23 9.98 -2.47 9.03
C GLU A 23 10.83 -3.28 8.04
N THR A 24 12.11 -2.93 7.86
CA THR A 24 13.02 -3.70 7.03
C THR A 24 13.35 -5.05 7.67
N GLN A 25 13.63 -5.08 8.97
CA GLN A 25 13.87 -6.32 9.70
C GLN A 25 12.62 -7.23 9.71
N LEU A 26 11.43 -6.65 9.88
CA LEU A 26 10.18 -7.41 9.81
C LEU A 26 9.97 -8.00 8.41
N ARG A 27 10.25 -7.24 7.34
CA ARG A 27 10.11 -7.70 5.96
C ARG A 27 10.97 -8.94 5.68
N HIS A 28 12.14 -9.04 6.29
CA HIS A 28 13.13 -10.10 6.08
C HIS A 28 13.17 -11.13 7.23
N TYR A 29 12.18 -11.12 8.13
CA TYR A 29 12.20 -11.87 9.38
C TYR A 29 12.37 -13.37 9.21
N TYR A 30 11.76 -13.96 8.20
CA TYR A 30 11.81 -15.38 7.91
C TYR A 30 12.61 -15.73 6.65
N GLU A 31 13.51 -14.90 6.20
CA GLU A 31 14.28 -15.22 4.99
C GLU A 31 14.94 -16.61 5.08
N PRO A 32 14.85 -17.41 3.97
CA PRO A 32 14.25 -17.11 2.66
C PRO A 32 12.70 -17.28 2.60
N ASN A 33 12.02 -17.61 3.68
CA ASN A 33 10.63 -18.05 3.73
C ASN A 33 9.62 -16.90 3.95
N GLY A 34 9.96 -15.68 3.57
CA GLY A 34 9.09 -14.52 3.71
C GLY A 34 9.38 -13.67 4.95
N GLY A 35 8.45 -12.78 5.29
CA GLY A 35 8.62 -11.84 6.38
C GLY A 35 7.31 -11.54 7.11
N LEU A 36 7.35 -10.49 7.92
CA LEU A 36 6.24 -10.01 8.73
C LEU A 36 5.86 -8.58 8.32
N PHE A 37 4.67 -8.18 8.71
CA PHE A 37 4.25 -6.78 8.73
C PHE A 37 3.28 -6.52 9.88
N ILE A 38 3.10 -5.25 10.24
CA ILE A 38 2.22 -4.82 11.33
C ILE A 38 1.04 -4.04 10.77
N ALA A 39 -0.17 -4.55 11.05
CA ALA A 39 -1.41 -3.81 10.87
C ALA A 39 -1.73 -3.00 12.13
N GLU A 40 -1.88 -1.67 11.98
CA GLU A 40 -2.23 -0.77 13.07
C GLU A 40 -3.70 -0.34 12.96
N SER A 41 -4.49 -0.66 13.91
CA SER A 41 -5.91 -0.42 14.13
C SER A 41 -6.81 -1.62 13.84
N PRO A 42 -7.98 -1.71 14.50
CA PRO A 42 -8.95 -2.78 14.26
C PRO A 42 -9.35 -2.89 12.78
N LYS A 43 -9.60 -1.75 12.11
CA LYS A 43 -10.03 -1.72 10.71
C LYS A 43 -8.98 -2.26 9.73
N VAL A 44 -7.70 -1.92 9.94
CA VAL A 44 -6.60 -2.39 9.09
C VAL A 44 -6.39 -3.90 9.29
N ALA A 45 -6.41 -4.35 10.56
CA ALA A 45 -6.31 -5.76 10.91
C ALA A 45 -7.49 -6.58 10.34
N GLU A 46 -8.71 -6.06 10.40
CA GLU A 46 -9.89 -6.71 9.83
C GLU A 46 -9.76 -6.92 8.32
N ARG A 47 -9.26 -5.92 7.59
CA ARG A 47 -9.06 -6.03 6.15
C ARG A 47 -7.98 -7.05 5.78
N ALA A 48 -6.89 -7.13 6.58
CA ALA A 48 -5.86 -8.14 6.40
C ALA A 48 -6.42 -9.55 6.63
N LEU A 49 -7.19 -9.76 7.71
CA LEU A 49 -7.87 -11.04 7.97
C LEU A 49 -8.87 -11.39 6.87
N SER A 50 -9.66 -10.43 6.40
CA SER A 50 -10.63 -10.64 5.32
C SER A 50 -9.96 -10.98 3.99
N ALA A 51 -8.71 -10.59 3.79
CA ALA A 51 -7.88 -10.99 2.66
C ALA A 51 -7.22 -12.36 2.85
N GLY A 52 -7.50 -13.06 3.96
CA GLY A 52 -6.97 -14.39 4.25
C GLY A 52 -5.51 -14.39 4.72
N ILE A 53 -4.98 -13.24 5.17
CA ILE A 53 -3.60 -13.14 5.63
C ILE A 53 -3.48 -13.70 7.06
N GLU A 54 -2.49 -14.54 7.30
CA GLU A 54 -2.28 -15.28 8.55
C GLU A 54 -1.76 -14.35 9.66
N PRO A 55 -2.49 -14.19 10.78
CA PRO A 55 -2.01 -13.46 11.93
C PRO A 55 -1.01 -14.31 12.73
N VAL A 56 -0.03 -13.66 13.37
CA VAL A 56 1.04 -14.30 14.16
C VAL A 56 0.96 -13.95 15.63
N ALA A 57 0.68 -12.68 15.93
CA ALA A 57 0.57 -12.17 17.30
C ALA A 57 -0.22 -10.87 17.31
N ALA A 58 -0.78 -10.50 18.45
CA ALA A 58 -1.41 -9.20 18.63
C ALA A 58 -0.92 -8.50 19.91
N LEU A 59 -0.91 -7.18 19.88
CA LEU A 59 -0.65 -6.32 21.03
C LEU A 59 -1.79 -5.31 21.14
N VAL A 60 -2.47 -5.30 22.28
CA VAL A 60 -3.65 -4.45 22.50
C VAL A 60 -3.56 -3.67 23.80
N ASP A 61 -3.98 -2.41 23.79
CA ASP A 61 -4.22 -1.66 25.03
C ASP A 61 -5.38 -2.32 25.79
N ARG A 62 -5.21 -2.46 27.11
CA ARG A 62 -6.21 -3.10 27.99
C ARG A 62 -7.61 -2.50 27.85
N ARG A 63 -7.71 -1.18 27.66
CA ARG A 63 -9.00 -0.50 27.50
C ARG A 63 -9.65 -0.80 26.17
N GLU A 64 -8.84 -0.89 25.12
CA GLU A 64 -9.32 -1.17 23.77
C GLU A 64 -9.67 -2.64 23.55
N ALA A 65 -9.13 -3.53 24.39
CA ALA A 65 -9.52 -4.95 24.37
C ALA A 65 -11.01 -5.17 24.65
N GLU A 66 -11.62 -4.31 25.45
CA GLU A 66 -13.07 -4.30 25.73
C GLU A 66 -13.85 -3.32 24.85
N GLY A 67 -13.14 -2.43 24.12
CA GLY A 67 -13.66 -1.41 23.23
C GLY A 67 -13.69 -1.82 21.76
N GLU A 68 -13.19 -0.93 20.89
CA GLU A 68 -13.21 -1.10 19.42
C GLU A 68 -12.46 -2.36 18.94
N ALA A 69 -11.44 -2.81 19.68
CA ALA A 69 -10.66 -4.01 19.31
C ALA A 69 -11.38 -5.33 19.61
N ARG A 70 -12.41 -5.35 20.45
CA ARG A 70 -13.05 -6.57 20.96
C ARG A 70 -13.50 -7.52 19.85
N GLU A 71 -14.14 -7.00 18.83
CA GLU A 71 -14.67 -7.82 17.74
C GLU A 71 -13.53 -8.49 16.96
N ILE A 72 -12.48 -7.73 16.63
CA ILE A 72 -11.35 -8.25 15.87
C ILE A 72 -10.54 -9.25 16.70
N LEU A 73 -10.38 -9.02 18.00
CA LEU A 73 -9.70 -9.97 18.91
C LEU A 73 -10.42 -11.32 18.93
N GLY A 74 -11.74 -11.34 18.82
CA GLY A 74 -12.53 -12.57 18.71
C GLY A 74 -12.28 -13.38 17.44
N LYS A 75 -11.76 -12.73 16.38
CA LYS A 75 -11.37 -13.37 15.11
C LYS A 75 -9.93 -13.89 15.12
N LEU A 76 -9.11 -13.47 16.08
CA LEU A 76 -7.72 -13.90 16.24
C LEU A 76 -7.68 -15.20 17.05
N VAL A 77 -7.58 -16.33 16.35
CA VAL A 77 -7.58 -17.67 16.95
C VAL A 77 -6.16 -18.23 16.94
N ASP A 78 -5.79 -18.96 18.01
CA ASP A 78 -4.53 -19.72 18.13
C ASP A 78 -3.23 -18.88 18.02
N ILE A 79 -3.30 -17.59 18.33
CA ILE A 79 -2.13 -16.71 18.42
C ILE A 79 -2.04 -16.04 19.79
N PRO A 80 -0.84 -15.65 20.25
CA PRO A 80 -0.68 -14.87 21.47
C PRO A 80 -1.27 -13.46 21.31
N ILE A 81 -2.14 -13.07 22.23
CA ILE A 81 -2.64 -11.69 22.35
C ILE A 81 -2.09 -11.07 23.61
N LEU A 82 -1.13 -10.18 23.45
CA LEU A 82 -0.44 -9.49 24.54
C LEU A 82 -1.22 -8.23 24.90
N THR A 83 -1.32 -7.94 26.20
CA THR A 83 -1.97 -6.72 26.68
C THR A 83 -1.18 -6.04 27.78
N GLY A 84 -1.38 -4.73 27.91
CA GLY A 84 -0.75 -3.92 28.94
C GLY A 84 -1.39 -2.55 29.05
N GLY A 85 -0.90 -1.72 30.00
CA GLY A 85 -1.38 -0.36 30.16
C GLY A 85 -0.91 0.57 29.03
N ALA A 86 -1.74 1.52 28.61
CA ALA A 86 -1.50 2.45 27.49
C ALA A 86 -0.14 3.19 27.57
N GLU A 87 0.23 3.65 28.76
CA GLU A 87 1.49 4.39 28.96
C GLU A 87 2.70 3.49 28.73
N ALA A 88 2.68 2.27 29.28
CA ALA A 88 3.75 1.32 29.13
C ALA A 88 3.91 0.85 27.68
N LEU A 89 2.80 0.58 27.00
CA LEU A 89 2.81 0.20 25.59
C LEU A 89 3.31 1.35 24.70
N ARG A 90 2.96 2.61 25.01
CA ARG A 90 3.48 3.79 24.30
C ARG A 90 5.00 3.92 24.44
N ASN A 91 5.52 3.77 25.65
CA ASN A 91 6.95 3.86 25.93
C ASN A 91 7.72 2.72 25.23
N LEU A 92 7.12 1.53 25.16
CA LEU A 92 7.70 0.37 24.51
C LEU A 92 7.81 0.50 22.99
N THR A 93 6.74 0.93 22.35
CA THR A 93 6.66 0.97 20.89
C THR A 93 7.23 2.24 20.28
N ASN A 94 7.64 3.23 21.10
CA ASN A 94 8.01 4.59 20.69
C ASN A 94 6.97 5.27 19.78
N ILE A 95 5.77 4.73 19.72
CA ILE A 95 4.69 5.18 18.84
C ILE A 95 3.43 5.31 19.68
N PRO A 96 2.76 6.46 19.64
CA PRO A 96 1.44 6.54 20.23
C PRO A 96 0.54 5.47 19.59
N MET A 97 0.11 4.49 20.37
CA MET A 97 -0.91 3.52 19.93
C MET A 97 -2.25 4.23 19.85
N THR A 98 -2.40 5.10 18.86
CA THR A 98 -3.55 6.01 18.72
C THR A 98 -4.88 5.26 18.55
N ARG A 99 -4.84 3.98 18.21
CA ARG A 99 -6.00 3.10 18.02
C ARG A 99 -5.90 1.77 18.76
N GLY A 100 -5.01 1.68 19.74
CA GLY A 100 -4.93 0.66 20.76
C GLY A 100 -4.71 -0.78 20.33
N LEU A 101 -4.54 -1.08 19.03
CA LEU A 101 -4.32 -2.44 18.51
C LEU A 101 -3.22 -2.46 17.45
N LEU A 102 -2.28 -3.39 17.61
CA LEU A 102 -1.33 -3.83 16.58
C LEU A 102 -1.50 -5.34 16.37
N VAL A 103 -1.56 -5.78 15.13
CA VAL A 103 -1.56 -7.20 14.78
C VAL A 103 -0.41 -7.47 13.83
N CYS A 104 0.43 -8.44 14.20
CA CYS A 104 1.50 -8.93 13.36
C CYS A 104 0.96 -10.03 12.45
N PHE A 105 1.28 -9.94 11.16
CA PHE A 105 0.88 -10.89 10.13
C PHE A 105 2.08 -11.43 9.38
N LYS A 106 1.96 -12.64 8.84
CA LYS A 106 2.89 -13.13 7.81
C LYS A 106 2.67 -12.37 6.51
N ARG A 107 3.76 -12.07 5.81
CA ARG A 107 3.66 -11.49 4.47
C ARG A 107 3.19 -12.56 3.49
N PRO A 108 2.14 -12.29 2.69
CA PRO A 108 1.75 -13.20 1.62
C PRO A 108 2.81 -13.18 0.52
N GLU A 109 2.92 -14.27 -0.21
CA GLU A 109 3.67 -14.30 -1.47
C GLU A 109 3.02 -13.34 -2.47
N LEU A 110 3.85 -12.56 -3.14
CA LEU A 110 3.39 -11.68 -4.20
C LEU A 110 3.28 -12.49 -5.50
N LYS A 111 2.15 -12.34 -6.17
CA LYS A 111 1.94 -12.91 -7.50
C LYS A 111 2.78 -12.18 -8.55
N SER A 112 3.02 -12.80 -9.68
CA SER A 112 3.68 -12.17 -10.83
C SER A 112 2.85 -11.02 -11.41
N VAL A 113 3.52 -10.13 -12.15
CA VAL A 113 2.84 -9.03 -12.87
C VAL A 113 1.75 -9.58 -13.81
N GLN A 114 2.06 -10.66 -14.52
CA GLN A 114 1.09 -11.30 -15.43
C GLN A 114 -0.16 -11.78 -14.70
N GLU A 115 0.00 -12.47 -13.56
CA GLU A 115 -1.13 -13.01 -12.80
C GLU A 115 -2.03 -11.91 -12.24
N ILE A 116 -1.47 -10.81 -11.72
CA ILE A 116 -2.30 -9.74 -11.13
C ILE A 116 -2.93 -8.82 -12.17
N THR A 117 -2.41 -8.80 -13.40
CA THR A 117 -2.95 -7.97 -14.50
C THR A 117 -3.88 -8.72 -15.43
N GLU A 118 -4.07 -10.03 -15.21
CA GLU A 118 -5.04 -10.83 -15.99
C GLU A 118 -6.46 -10.29 -15.80
N GLY A 119 -7.13 -9.98 -16.90
CA GLY A 119 -8.48 -9.40 -16.89
C GLY A 119 -8.54 -7.91 -16.50
N CYS A 120 -7.43 -7.29 -16.10
CA CYS A 120 -7.40 -5.87 -15.75
C CYS A 120 -7.55 -4.96 -16.96
N ARG A 121 -8.22 -3.83 -16.75
CA ARG A 121 -8.40 -2.76 -17.74
C ARG A 121 -7.70 -1.47 -17.33
N ARG A 122 -7.60 -1.18 -16.04
CA ARG A 122 -7.01 0.04 -15.48
C ARG A 122 -6.04 -0.31 -14.37
N ILE A 123 -4.76 -0.07 -14.60
CA ILE A 123 -3.72 -0.29 -13.60
C ILE A 123 -2.93 0.98 -13.32
N ALA A 124 -2.44 1.10 -12.08
CA ALA A 124 -1.49 2.15 -11.71
C ALA A 124 -0.08 1.57 -11.66
N VAL A 125 0.91 2.35 -12.10
CA VAL A 125 2.33 1.99 -12.02
C VAL A 125 3.05 3.10 -11.26
N LEU A 126 3.76 2.73 -10.20
CA LEU A 126 4.46 3.68 -9.33
C LEU A 126 5.97 3.54 -9.53
N GLU A 127 6.64 4.64 -9.85
CA GLU A 127 8.08 4.72 -9.97
C GLU A 127 8.66 5.62 -8.88
N ASN A 128 9.57 5.06 -8.07
CA ASN A 128 10.33 5.78 -7.04
C ASN A 128 9.48 6.54 -6.00
N VAL A 129 8.25 6.12 -5.75
CA VAL A 129 7.40 6.73 -4.71
C VAL A 129 7.88 6.24 -3.35
N THR A 130 8.85 6.91 -2.76
CA THR A 130 9.55 6.49 -1.54
C THR A 130 8.83 6.86 -0.24
N ASN A 131 7.88 7.80 -0.28
CA ASN A 131 7.12 8.19 0.91
C ASN A 131 5.96 7.21 1.17
N PRO A 132 5.97 6.44 2.28
CA PRO A 132 4.91 5.48 2.58
C PRO A 132 3.53 6.12 2.76
N THR A 133 3.47 7.42 3.11
CA THR A 133 2.20 8.15 3.18
C THR A 133 1.59 8.29 1.78
N ASN A 134 2.40 8.60 0.77
CA ASN A 134 1.92 8.74 -0.60
C ASN A 134 1.51 7.38 -1.19
N VAL A 135 2.31 6.34 -0.97
CA VAL A 135 1.94 4.97 -1.37
C VAL A 135 0.59 4.58 -0.76
N GLY A 136 0.41 4.78 0.55
CA GLY A 136 -0.87 4.48 1.21
C GLY A 136 -2.05 5.28 0.67
N ALA A 137 -1.87 6.57 0.40
CA ALA A 137 -2.91 7.42 -0.16
C ALA A 137 -3.28 7.02 -1.61
N ILE A 138 -2.27 6.64 -2.42
CA ILE A 138 -2.48 6.13 -3.78
C ILE A 138 -3.29 4.83 -3.74
N PHE A 139 -2.94 3.87 -2.87
CA PHE A 139 -3.71 2.64 -2.71
C PHE A 139 -5.15 2.88 -2.28
N ARG A 140 -5.36 3.87 -1.39
CA ARG A 140 -6.72 4.25 -0.99
C ARG A 140 -7.52 4.83 -2.15
N SER A 141 -6.91 5.67 -2.97
CA SER A 141 -7.52 6.22 -4.18
C SER A 141 -7.77 5.13 -5.22
N ALA A 142 -6.81 4.22 -5.43
CA ALA A 142 -6.94 3.09 -6.35
C ALA A 142 -8.14 2.21 -6.00
N ALA A 143 -8.27 1.81 -4.73
CA ALA A 143 -9.42 1.04 -4.27
C ALA A 143 -10.74 1.77 -4.42
N ALA A 144 -10.78 3.08 -4.09
CA ALA A 144 -12.02 3.86 -4.13
C ALA A 144 -12.48 4.19 -5.55
N LEU A 145 -11.56 4.27 -6.50
CA LEU A 145 -11.80 4.75 -7.86
C LEU A 145 -11.67 3.63 -8.92
N GLY A 146 -11.68 2.37 -8.48
CA GLY A 146 -11.81 1.23 -9.40
C GLY A 146 -10.56 0.92 -10.24
N MET A 147 -9.36 1.14 -9.69
CA MET A 147 -8.15 0.59 -10.30
C MET A 147 -8.07 -0.90 -10.00
N ASP A 148 -7.79 -1.70 -11.02
CA ASP A 148 -7.79 -3.17 -10.94
C ASP A 148 -6.53 -3.70 -10.23
N ALA A 149 -5.37 -3.07 -10.44
CA ALA A 149 -4.11 -3.45 -9.83
C ALA A 149 -3.14 -2.25 -9.68
N VAL A 150 -2.14 -2.41 -8.83
CA VAL A 150 -1.02 -1.46 -8.66
C VAL A 150 0.31 -2.20 -8.84
N LEU A 151 1.15 -1.70 -9.75
CA LEU A 151 2.53 -2.14 -9.92
C LEU A 151 3.48 -1.13 -9.30
N LEU A 152 4.57 -1.59 -8.71
CA LEU A 152 5.58 -0.72 -8.11
C LEU A 152 6.97 -1.14 -8.60
N ASN A 153 7.87 -0.17 -8.82
CA ASN A 153 9.28 -0.53 -8.90
C ASN A 153 9.86 -0.76 -7.49
N LYS A 154 11.01 -1.42 -7.39
CA LYS A 154 11.64 -1.79 -6.09
C LYS A 154 12.04 -0.60 -5.23
N ALA A 155 12.19 0.58 -5.81
CA ALA A 155 12.55 1.78 -5.07
C ALA A 155 11.34 2.42 -4.34
N CYS A 156 10.11 2.02 -4.66
CA CYS A 156 8.94 2.47 -3.94
C CYS A 156 8.92 1.95 -2.49
N SER A 157 8.33 2.73 -1.59
CA SER A 157 7.99 2.22 -0.26
C SER A 157 7.02 1.05 -0.36
N ASP A 158 7.27 0.06 0.48
CA ASP A 158 6.45 -1.15 0.55
C ASP A 158 5.02 -0.81 1.03
N PRO A 159 3.96 -1.26 0.31
CA PRO A 159 2.57 -1.02 0.70
C PRO A 159 2.18 -1.63 2.05
N PHE A 160 2.89 -2.66 2.52
CA PHE A 160 2.65 -3.27 3.83
C PHE A 160 3.42 -2.59 4.96
N TYR A 161 4.22 -1.58 4.68
CA TYR A 161 4.77 -0.77 5.77
C TYR A 161 3.63 -0.18 6.60
N ARG A 162 3.80 -0.21 7.91
CA ARG A 162 2.79 0.20 8.91
C ARG A 162 2.16 1.56 8.57
N ARG A 163 2.99 2.53 8.18
CA ARG A 163 2.50 3.86 7.80
C ARG A 163 1.69 3.84 6.51
N ALA A 164 2.13 3.07 5.49
CA ALA A 164 1.42 2.95 4.23
C ALA A 164 0.05 2.28 4.41
N SER A 165 0.02 1.10 5.04
CA SER A 165 -1.22 0.36 5.29
C SER A 165 -2.21 1.12 6.18
N ARG A 166 -1.71 1.90 7.16
CA ARG A 166 -2.54 2.77 8.01
C ARG A 166 -3.16 3.92 7.23
N VAL A 167 -2.39 4.65 6.42
CA VAL A 167 -2.90 5.75 5.57
C VAL A 167 -3.88 5.22 4.54
N ALA A 168 -3.59 4.06 3.96
CA ALA A 168 -4.48 3.33 3.08
C ALA A 168 -5.76 2.84 3.77
N MET A 169 -5.84 2.90 5.09
CA MET A 169 -6.91 2.26 5.87
C MET A 169 -7.04 0.75 5.58
N GLY A 170 -5.94 0.09 5.16
CA GLY A 170 -5.90 -1.33 4.80
C GLY A 170 -6.35 -1.66 3.38
N THR A 171 -6.56 -0.69 2.49
CA THR A 171 -6.87 -0.98 1.08
C THR A 171 -5.70 -1.64 0.33
N THR A 172 -4.50 -1.60 0.89
CA THR A 172 -3.34 -2.37 0.44
C THR A 172 -3.55 -3.89 0.45
N PHE A 173 -4.58 -4.36 1.15
CA PHE A 173 -5.01 -5.78 1.15
C PHE A 173 -6.20 -6.05 0.22
N GLN A 174 -6.77 -5.02 -0.40
CA GLN A 174 -7.95 -5.11 -1.26
C GLN A 174 -7.63 -4.96 -2.74
N VAL A 175 -6.62 -4.15 -3.08
CA VAL A 175 -6.16 -3.95 -4.45
C VAL A 175 -4.97 -4.86 -4.69
N PRO A 176 -5.01 -5.76 -5.69
CA PRO A 176 -3.87 -6.59 -6.07
C PRO A 176 -2.66 -5.72 -6.42
N TRP A 177 -1.48 -6.13 -5.95
CA TRP A 177 -0.25 -5.42 -6.27
C TRP A 177 0.97 -6.34 -6.28
N THR A 178 2.00 -5.94 -7.02
CA THR A 178 3.29 -6.60 -7.02
C THR A 178 4.39 -5.63 -7.47
N TYR A 179 5.65 -6.08 -7.39
CA TYR A 179 6.75 -5.33 -7.95
C TYR A 179 6.93 -5.66 -9.44
N ALA A 180 7.02 -4.62 -10.27
CA ALA A 180 7.50 -4.72 -11.64
C ALA A 180 9.03 -4.56 -11.59
N ASP A 181 9.75 -5.68 -11.72
CA ASP A 181 11.11 -5.86 -11.22
C ASP A 181 12.17 -5.96 -12.32
N ASN A 182 11.87 -5.53 -13.53
CA ASN A 182 12.86 -5.47 -14.60
C ASN A 182 13.09 -4.01 -15.06
N ASP A 183 14.24 -3.74 -15.59
CA ASP A 183 14.62 -2.40 -16.08
C ASP A 183 13.73 -1.93 -17.24
N HIS A 184 13.06 -2.85 -17.95
CA HIS A 184 12.15 -2.60 -19.06
C HIS A 184 10.69 -2.89 -18.73
N TYR A 185 10.27 -2.61 -17.48
CA TYR A 185 8.93 -2.94 -17.00
C TYR A 185 7.80 -2.26 -17.83
N ILE A 186 8.05 -1.08 -18.42
CA ILE A 186 7.07 -0.41 -19.29
C ILE A 186 6.81 -1.23 -20.55
N ASP A 187 7.86 -1.74 -21.18
CA ASP A 187 7.70 -2.57 -22.40
C ASP A 187 6.99 -3.88 -22.06
N TYR A 188 7.33 -4.50 -20.92
CA TYR A 188 6.61 -5.69 -20.46
C TYR A 188 5.12 -5.42 -20.23
N ILE A 189 4.74 -4.28 -19.64
CA ILE A 189 3.34 -3.88 -19.47
C ILE A 189 2.64 -3.71 -20.84
N LYS A 190 3.35 -3.17 -21.84
CA LYS A 190 2.82 -3.06 -23.23
C LYS A 190 2.63 -4.43 -23.87
N GLU A 191 3.53 -5.39 -23.65
CA GLU A 191 3.39 -6.79 -24.10
C GLU A 191 2.14 -7.48 -23.51
N LEU A 192 1.72 -7.09 -22.29
CA LEU A 192 0.48 -7.55 -21.67
C LEU A 192 -0.78 -6.86 -22.24
N GLY A 193 -0.61 -6.01 -23.25
CA GLY A 193 -1.67 -5.36 -24.01
C GLY A 193 -2.14 -4.01 -23.45
N PHE A 194 -1.45 -3.44 -22.46
CA PHE A 194 -1.77 -2.11 -21.96
C PHE A 194 -1.17 -1.01 -22.83
N ARG A 195 -1.91 0.07 -23.02
CA ARG A 195 -1.35 1.36 -23.38
C ARG A 195 -0.85 2.06 -22.13
N THR A 196 0.28 2.73 -22.20
CA THR A 196 0.95 3.35 -21.06
C THR A 196 0.88 4.87 -21.15
N ALA A 197 0.51 5.53 -20.07
CA ALA A 197 0.37 6.97 -19.98
C ALA A 197 1.16 7.53 -18.78
N ALA A 198 2.27 8.20 -19.08
CA ALA A 198 3.13 8.83 -18.08
C ALA A 198 2.52 10.17 -17.61
N MET A 199 2.33 10.33 -16.29
CA MET A 199 1.98 11.61 -15.67
C MET A 199 3.23 12.51 -15.65
N ALA A 200 3.48 13.22 -16.75
CA ALA A 200 4.68 14.04 -16.93
C ALA A 200 4.42 15.23 -17.86
N LEU A 201 5.31 16.22 -17.81
CA LEU A 201 5.25 17.40 -18.66
C LEU A 201 6.30 17.30 -19.76
N ARG A 202 5.84 17.19 -21.02
CA ARG A 202 6.65 17.22 -22.24
C ARG A 202 5.98 18.16 -23.28
N ARG A 203 6.63 18.39 -24.41
CA ARG A 203 6.09 19.27 -25.45
C ARG A 203 4.80 18.75 -26.08
N ASP A 204 4.69 17.46 -26.25
CA ASP A 204 3.57 16.70 -26.84
C ASP A 204 2.57 16.16 -25.81
N THR A 205 2.66 16.63 -24.55
CA THR A 205 1.79 16.16 -23.46
C THR A 205 0.33 16.52 -23.71
N VAL A 206 -0.53 15.52 -23.71
CA VAL A 206 -1.98 15.66 -23.89
C VAL A 206 -2.70 15.91 -22.56
N SER A 207 -3.88 16.50 -22.62
CA SER A 207 -4.72 16.64 -21.43
C SER A 207 -5.23 15.28 -20.97
N ILE A 208 -5.28 15.06 -19.65
CA ILE A 208 -5.92 13.88 -19.05
C ILE A 208 -7.39 13.71 -19.47
N ARG A 209 -8.03 14.83 -19.90
CA ARG A 209 -9.41 14.84 -20.40
C ARG A 209 -9.57 14.42 -21.86
N ASP A 210 -8.47 14.07 -22.54
CA ASP A 210 -8.56 13.60 -23.92
C ASP A 210 -9.44 12.34 -23.99
N PRO A 211 -10.56 12.36 -24.75
CA PRO A 211 -11.47 11.22 -24.82
C PRO A 211 -10.83 9.97 -25.38
N LYS A 212 -9.72 10.07 -26.13
CA LYS A 212 -8.96 8.92 -26.61
C LYS A 212 -8.43 8.06 -25.46
N LEU A 213 -8.00 8.68 -24.35
CA LEU A 213 -7.48 7.95 -23.19
C LEU A 213 -8.57 7.09 -22.52
N LYS A 214 -9.80 7.63 -22.40
CA LYS A 214 -10.95 6.90 -21.85
C LYS A 214 -11.40 5.73 -22.74
N ALA A 215 -11.25 5.88 -24.06
CA ALA A 215 -11.62 4.88 -25.05
C ALA A 215 -10.65 3.70 -25.12
N LEU A 216 -9.48 3.79 -24.50
CA LEU A 216 -8.52 2.68 -24.46
C LEU A 216 -9.10 1.50 -23.68
N GLU A 217 -8.99 0.31 -24.26
CA GLU A 217 -9.45 -0.92 -23.62
C GLU A 217 -8.66 -1.20 -22.34
N LYS A 218 -7.32 -1.16 -22.41
CA LYS A 218 -6.40 -1.34 -21.30
C LYS A 218 -5.47 -0.12 -21.18
N LEU A 219 -5.40 0.46 -19.99
CA LEU A 219 -4.57 1.63 -19.72
C LEU A 219 -3.79 1.45 -18.40
N ALA A 220 -2.47 1.66 -18.47
CA ALA A 220 -1.57 1.76 -17.35
C ALA A 220 -1.22 3.25 -17.10
N ILE A 221 -1.55 3.77 -15.94
CA ILE A 221 -1.25 5.14 -15.52
C ILE A 221 0.05 5.14 -14.73
N VAL A 222 1.09 5.76 -15.24
CA VAL A 222 2.43 5.76 -14.65
C VAL A 222 2.66 7.05 -13.89
N LEU A 223 3.00 6.92 -12.60
CA LEU A 223 3.14 7.98 -11.61
C LEU A 223 4.55 7.97 -11.03
N GLY A 224 5.25 9.08 -11.05
CA GLY A 224 6.60 9.23 -10.56
C GLY A 224 6.70 9.79 -9.16
N ALA A 225 7.94 9.85 -8.63
CA ALA A 225 8.29 10.44 -7.35
C ALA A 225 7.91 11.93 -7.25
N GLU A 226 7.85 12.42 -6.01
CA GLU A 226 7.79 13.85 -5.74
C GLU A 226 9.16 14.50 -6.00
N GLY A 227 9.16 15.62 -6.71
CA GLY A 227 10.37 16.36 -7.07
C GLY A 227 10.92 15.93 -8.43
N ASP A 228 11.56 14.78 -8.52
CA ASP A 228 12.22 14.33 -9.76
C ASP A 228 11.22 13.80 -10.82
N GLY A 229 10.02 13.38 -10.40
CA GLY A 229 9.01 12.83 -11.28
C GLY A 229 9.37 11.43 -11.79
N LEU A 230 9.01 11.15 -13.04
CA LEU A 230 9.39 9.93 -13.76
C LEU A 230 10.75 10.13 -14.44
N SER A 231 11.51 9.05 -14.59
CA SER A 231 12.75 9.07 -15.36
C SER A 231 12.47 9.37 -16.85
N ASP A 232 13.43 9.99 -17.51
CA ASP A 232 13.33 10.26 -18.96
C ASP A 232 13.13 8.97 -19.74
N GLU A 233 13.81 7.89 -19.36
CA GLU A 233 13.69 6.57 -19.97
C GLU A 233 12.25 6.02 -19.85
N THR A 234 11.64 6.12 -18.67
CA THR A 234 10.25 5.71 -18.46
C THR A 234 9.28 6.54 -19.29
N ILE A 235 9.48 7.86 -19.33
CA ILE A 235 8.61 8.75 -20.13
C ILE A 235 8.70 8.42 -21.60
N ASP A 236 9.92 8.26 -22.12
CA ASP A 236 10.18 7.98 -23.55
C ASP A 236 9.66 6.58 -23.96
N SER A 237 9.60 5.63 -23.01
CA SER A 237 9.04 4.30 -23.25
C SER A 237 7.51 4.26 -23.22
N CYS A 238 6.83 5.28 -22.68
CA CYS A 238 5.36 5.31 -22.62
C CYS A 238 4.72 5.72 -23.96
N ASP A 239 3.51 5.20 -24.21
CA ASP A 239 2.73 5.55 -25.42
C ASP A 239 2.24 7.00 -25.38
N TYR A 240 1.97 7.54 -24.20
CA TYR A 240 1.44 8.89 -23.99
C TYR A 240 2.15 9.58 -22.82
N THR A 241 2.34 10.89 -22.94
CA THR A 241 2.51 11.77 -21.79
C THR A 241 1.21 12.54 -21.55
N ILE A 242 0.76 12.56 -20.29
CA ILE A 242 -0.51 13.15 -19.90
C ILE A 242 -0.33 14.12 -18.75
N LYS A 243 -1.16 15.18 -18.73
CA LYS A 243 -1.16 16.19 -17.67
C LYS A 243 -2.55 16.53 -17.17
N ILE A 244 -2.64 16.87 -15.90
CA ILE A 244 -3.79 17.57 -15.33
C ILE A 244 -3.62 19.05 -15.68
N PRO A 245 -4.60 19.69 -16.37
CA PRO A 245 -4.55 21.13 -16.59
C PRO A 245 -4.53 21.89 -15.27
N MET A 246 -3.51 22.70 -15.05
CA MET A 246 -3.31 23.49 -13.84
C MET A 246 -3.64 24.96 -14.08
N ALA A 247 -3.98 25.69 -13.00
CA ALA A 247 -4.19 27.13 -12.98
C ALA A 247 -3.02 27.85 -12.29
N HIS A 248 -2.94 29.15 -12.44
CA HIS A 248 -2.02 30.04 -11.71
C HIS A 248 -0.51 29.70 -11.87
N GLY A 249 -0.12 29.01 -12.94
CA GLY A 249 1.29 28.65 -13.15
C GLY A 249 1.82 27.56 -12.21
N VAL A 250 0.93 26.80 -11.58
CA VAL A 250 1.31 25.61 -10.80
C VAL A 250 1.67 24.49 -11.77
N ASP A 251 2.84 23.87 -11.60
CA ASP A 251 3.35 22.86 -12.51
C ASP A 251 2.93 21.42 -12.11
N SER A 252 2.75 21.15 -10.81
CA SER A 252 2.45 19.79 -10.32
C SER A 252 1.59 19.78 -9.07
N LEU A 253 0.99 18.62 -8.79
CA LEU A 253 0.34 18.27 -7.53
C LEU A 253 1.20 17.23 -6.81
N ASN A 254 1.01 17.11 -5.49
CA ASN A 254 1.48 15.94 -4.76
C ASN A 254 1.02 14.65 -5.47
N VAL A 255 1.90 13.64 -5.56
CA VAL A 255 1.64 12.42 -6.35
C VAL A 255 0.37 11.68 -5.93
N ALA A 256 0.01 11.69 -4.63
CA ALA A 256 -1.23 11.07 -4.17
C ALA A 256 -2.47 11.87 -4.60
N ALA A 257 -2.41 13.21 -4.62
CA ALA A 257 -3.48 14.04 -5.16
C ALA A 257 -3.59 13.86 -6.68
N CYS A 258 -2.45 13.83 -7.37
CA CYS A 258 -2.35 13.57 -8.79
C CYS A 258 -3.00 12.22 -9.16
N SER A 259 -2.68 11.16 -8.42
CA SER A 259 -3.26 9.83 -8.63
C SER A 259 -4.78 9.82 -8.47
N ALA A 260 -5.31 10.50 -7.45
CA ALA A 260 -6.77 10.55 -7.23
C ALA A 260 -7.50 11.21 -8.41
N VAL A 261 -6.97 12.32 -8.95
CA VAL A 261 -7.53 12.99 -10.11
C VAL A 261 -7.42 12.11 -11.36
N ALA A 262 -6.26 11.47 -11.55
CA ALA A 262 -6.03 10.60 -12.70
C ALA A 262 -6.95 9.38 -12.69
N PHE A 263 -7.08 8.71 -11.53
CA PHE A 263 -7.95 7.55 -11.40
C PHE A 263 -9.43 7.92 -11.58
N TRP A 264 -9.87 9.05 -11.01
CA TRP A 264 -11.23 9.54 -11.22
C TRP A 264 -11.55 9.80 -12.69
N GLU A 265 -10.64 10.48 -13.41
CA GLU A 265 -10.87 10.86 -14.80
C GLU A 265 -10.77 9.67 -15.76
N LEU A 266 -9.87 8.69 -15.49
CA LEU A 266 -9.51 7.63 -16.42
C LEU A 266 -10.02 6.24 -16.00
N SER A 267 -10.69 6.10 -14.83
CA SER A 267 -11.25 4.82 -14.41
C SER A 267 -12.37 4.35 -15.34
N SER A 268 -12.62 3.04 -15.29
CA SER A 268 -13.76 2.41 -16.01
C SER A 268 -15.05 2.43 -15.18
N ALA A 269 -14.96 2.94 -13.94
CA ALA A 269 -16.08 2.94 -12.99
C ALA A 269 -17.03 4.12 -13.31
N THR A 270 -17.98 3.86 -14.16
CA THR A 270 -19.29 4.56 -14.25
C THR A 270 -20.30 3.60 -14.79
#